data_cf033cfddea29401791d431141db0465
#
_entry.id   cf033cfddea29401791d431141db0465
#
_cell.length_a   1.000
_cell.length_b   1.000
_cell.length_c   1.000
_cell.angle_alpha   90.00
_cell.angle_beta   90.00
_cell.angle_gamma   90.00
#
_symmetry.space_group_name_H-M   'P 1'
#
loop_
_entity.id
_entity.type
_entity.pdbx_description
1 polymer ?
#
loop_
_entity_poly.entity_id
_entity_poly.type
_entity_poly.pdbx_seq_one_letter_code
_entity_poly.pdbx_strand_id
1 'polypeptide(L)'
;QNLPQHWFQLYVLKDRSVTTSLLERARAAGCTTLVVSVDAVHFGNREKDKRNYRRPMKLSVLSMIDVALHPGWVWRTLKPAGMPGFGNLKPYVPADKQRGAGGASYFSAQMDTRLNWETLRWIRSQWQGALLIKGILAPEDAQLAFASGADGIVLSNHGGRQLDGSVSALEVLPEIRKLCGSQATILIDSGFRRGTDVVKALALGADAVLLGRPMLYGVAAAGEAGAQRALEIILQEVDRTMAQLGCTSVRQLGPHLLRQQPY
;
A
#
# COMPACT_ATOMS: atom_id res chain seq x y z
N GLN A 1 -16.14 18.08 13.39
CA GLN A 1 -15.98 16.64 13.08
C GLN A 1 -14.52 16.40 12.77
N ASN A 2 -13.81 15.65 13.63
CA ASN A 2 -12.45 15.18 13.31
C ASN A 2 -12.59 14.20 12.15
N LEU A 3 -12.36 14.65 10.93
CA LEU A 3 -12.20 13.76 9.80
C LEU A 3 -10.99 12.86 10.07
N PRO A 4 -11.07 11.56 9.85
CA PRO A 4 -9.93 10.68 9.99
C PRO A 4 -8.79 11.21 9.11
N GLN A 5 -7.55 11.14 9.61
CA GLN A 5 -6.38 11.59 8.84
C GLN A 5 -6.29 10.74 7.57
N HIS A 6 -6.39 11.37 6.42
CA HIS A 6 -6.24 10.74 5.13
C HIS A 6 -4.82 10.95 4.62
N TRP A 7 -4.19 9.87 4.19
CA TRP A 7 -2.93 9.90 3.47
C TRP A 7 -3.20 9.77 1.97
N PHE A 8 -2.44 10.48 1.18
CA PHE A 8 -2.52 10.36 -0.27
C PHE A 8 -1.39 9.46 -0.78
N GLN A 9 -1.75 8.38 -1.47
CA GLN A 9 -0.76 7.53 -2.11
C GLN A 9 -0.62 7.92 -3.58
N LEU A 10 0.61 8.09 -4.04
CA LEU A 10 0.97 8.53 -5.38
C LEU A 10 1.81 7.47 -6.10
N TYR A 11 1.42 7.16 -7.33
CA TYR A 11 2.31 6.64 -8.36
C TYR A 11 2.73 7.80 -9.26
N VAL A 12 4.02 7.95 -9.51
CA VAL A 12 4.53 9.05 -10.32
C VAL A 12 4.21 8.80 -11.79
N LEU A 13 3.67 9.82 -12.45
CA LEU A 13 3.29 9.76 -13.85
C LEU A 13 4.33 10.50 -14.70
N LYS A 14 4.45 10.09 -16.00
CA LYS A 14 5.34 10.72 -16.99
C LYS A 14 5.08 12.22 -17.12
N ASP A 15 3.79 12.59 -17.11
CA ASP A 15 3.40 13.99 -17.14
C ASP A 15 3.43 14.57 -15.70
N ARG A 16 4.44 15.39 -15.44
CA ARG A 16 4.63 16.06 -14.15
C ARG A 16 3.50 17.03 -13.82
N SER A 17 2.83 17.61 -14.81
CA SER A 17 1.71 18.52 -14.58
C SER A 17 0.54 17.80 -13.93
N VAL A 18 0.27 16.56 -14.32
CA VAL A 18 -0.74 15.69 -13.70
C VAL A 18 -0.34 15.37 -12.26
N THR A 19 0.92 15.03 -12.02
CA THR A 19 1.43 14.78 -10.67
C THR A 19 1.25 16.01 -9.78
N THR A 20 1.65 17.20 -10.23
CA THR A 20 1.47 18.47 -9.50
C THR A 20 0.00 18.71 -9.17
N SER A 21 -0.89 18.57 -10.14
CA SER A 21 -2.32 18.75 -9.91
C SER A 21 -2.92 17.74 -8.94
N LEU A 22 -2.45 16.49 -8.94
CA LEU A 22 -2.85 15.49 -7.95
C LEU A 22 -2.40 15.88 -6.54
N LEU A 23 -1.17 16.40 -6.38
CA LEU A 23 -0.66 16.88 -5.10
C LEU A 23 -1.45 18.09 -4.57
N GLU A 24 -1.79 19.03 -5.45
CA GLU A 24 -2.64 20.20 -5.11
C GLU A 24 -4.03 19.76 -4.64
N ARG A 25 -4.66 18.83 -5.36
CA ARG A 25 -5.97 18.26 -4.99
C ARG A 25 -5.91 17.48 -3.68
N ALA A 26 -4.86 16.71 -3.45
CA ALA A 26 -4.67 16.00 -2.19
C ALA A 26 -4.56 16.99 -1.01
N ARG A 27 -3.81 18.07 -1.20
CA ARG A 27 -3.65 19.13 -0.21
C ARG A 27 -4.97 19.85 0.05
N ALA A 28 -5.71 20.18 -1.00
CA ALA A 28 -7.05 20.80 -0.90
C ALA A 28 -8.06 19.88 -0.19
N ALA A 29 -7.91 18.57 -0.31
CA ALA A 29 -8.71 17.58 0.40
C ALA A 29 -8.27 17.34 1.86
N GLY A 30 -7.28 18.10 2.37
CA GLY A 30 -6.80 17.99 3.75
C GLY A 30 -5.82 16.85 4.02
N CYS A 31 -5.24 16.22 2.98
CA CYS A 31 -4.19 15.23 3.19
C CYS A 31 -2.92 15.89 3.71
N THR A 32 -2.41 15.41 4.83
CA THR A 32 -1.17 15.91 5.46
C THR A 32 0.04 15.03 5.17
N THR A 33 -0.20 13.79 4.74
CA THR A 33 0.84 12.80 4.45
C THR A 33 0.75 12.32 3.00
N LEU A 34 1.87 12.35 2.31
CA LEU A 34 2.05 11.79 0.98
C LEU A 34 2.86 10.50 1.06
N VAL A 35 2.38 9.45 0.42
CA VAL A 35 3.09 8.18 0.27
C VAL A 35 3.43 7.98 -1.20
N VAL A 36 4.69 8.02 -1.57
CA VAL A 36 5.16 7.76 -2.95
C VAL A 36 5.58 6.30 -3.05
N SER A 37 4.89 5.54 -3.90
CA SER A 37 5.25 4.13 -4.18
C SER A 37 6.28 4.05 -5.30
N VAL A 38 7.44 3.45 -5.00
CA VAL A 38 8.57 3.36 -5.92
C VAL A 38 8.79 1.95 -6.49
N ASP A 39 8.14 0.96 -5.93
CA ASP A 39 8.24 -0.48 -6.26
C ASP A 39 7.27 -0.94 -7.38
N ALA A 40 6.51 -0.02 -7.96
CA ALA A 40 5.45 -0.33 -8.91
C ALA A 40 5.56 0.43 -10.25
N VAL A 41 6.77 0.84 -10.62
CA VAL A 41 7.03 1.52 -11.90
C VAL A 41 6.75 0.63 -13.12
N HIS A 42 6.85 -0.70 -12.95
CA HIS A 42 6.41 -1.73 -13.87
C HIS A 42 5.41 -2.67 -13.18
N PHE A 43 4.38 -3.10 -13.90
CA PHE A 43 3.43 -4.05 -13.34
C PHE A 43 4.04 -5.45 -13.23
N GLY A 44 3.92 -6.04 -12.05
CA GLY A 44 4.36 -7.40 -11.80
C GLY A 44 3.59 -8.46 -12.59
N ASN A 45 4.19 -9.64 -12.74
CA ASN A 45 3.59 -10.78 -13.42
C ASN A 45 2.53 -11.47 -12.53
N ARG A 46 1.31 -10.94 -12.50
CA ARG A 46 0.20 -11.47 -11.68
C ARG A 46 -0.51 -12.60 -12.42
N GLU A 47 0.00 -13.81 -12.34
CA GLU A 47 -0.54 -14.96 -13.07
C GLU A 47 -2.02 -15.23 -12.78
N LYS A 48 -2.45 -15.09 -11.52
CA LYS A 48 -3.87 -15.25 -11.15
C LYS A 48 -4.75 -14.23 -11.88
N ASP A 49 -4.30 -12.98 -11.98
CA ASP A 49 -5.04 -11.95 -12.70
C ASP A 49 -5.10 -12.29 -14.20
N LYS A 50 -4.02 -12.84 -14.79
CA LYS A 50 -3.98 -13.28 -16.19
C LYS A 50 -4.89 -14.47 -16.47
N ARG A 51 -5.12 -15.36 -15.51
CA ARG A 51 -6.07 -16.48 -15.62
C ARG A 51 -7.52 -15.98 -15.61
N ASN A 52 -7.81 -14.98 -14.77
CA ASN A 52 -9.15 -14.42 -14.61
C ASN A 52 -9.51 -13.39 -15.69
N TYR A 53 -8.49 -12.69 -16.24
CA TYR A 53 -8.68 -11.64 -17.22
C TYR A 53 -7.85 -11.92 -18.47
N ARG A 54 -8.47 -11.93 -19.65
CA ARG A 54 -7.74 -12.04 -20.93
C ARG A 54 -6.84 -10.83 -21.21
N ARG A 55 -7.20 -9.65 -20.66
CA ARG A 55 -6.46 -8.38 -20.64
C ARG A 55 -6.79 -7.68 -19.33
N PRO A 56 -6.02 -6.68 -18.87
CA PRO A 56 -6.38 -5.92 -17.68
C PRO A 56 -7.85 -5.48 -17.71
N MET A 57 -8.63 -5.85 -16.70
CA MET A 57 -10.06 -5.53 -16.54
C MET A 57 -11.01 -6.10 -17.64
N LYS A 58 -10.58 -7.01 -18.50
CA LYS A 58 -11.45 -7.71 -19.44
C LYS A 58 -11.71 -9.13 -18.94
N LEU A 59 -12.91 -9.35 -18.42
CA LEU A 59 -13.31 -10.64 -17.84
C LEU A 59 -13.22 -11.78 -18.88
N SER A 60 -12.79 -12.95 -18.43
CA SER A 60 -12.94 -14.21 -19.17
C SER A 60 -14.41 -14.65 -19.18
N VAL A 61 -14.77 -15.59 -20.07
CA VAL A 61 -16.12 -16.14 -20.11
C VAL A 61 -16.50 -16.79 -18.77
N LEU A 62 -15.57 -17.52 -18.15
CA LEU A 62 -15.79 -18.14 -16.84
C LEU A 62 -16.04 -17.09 -15.76
N SER A 63 -15.25 -15.99 -15.77
CA SER A 63 -15.47 -14.89 -14.82
C SER A 63 -16.81 -14.17 -15.05
N MET A 64 -17.28 -14.08 -16.29
CA MET A 64 -18.62 -13.52 -16.59
C MET A 64 -19.74 -14.43 -16.06
N ILE A 65 -19.58 -15.74 -16.19
CA ILE A 65 -20.52 -16.71 -15.60
C ILE A 65 -20.53 -16.61 -14.07
N ASP A 66 -19.35 -16.53 -13.45
CA ASP A 66 -19.23 -16.36 -12.02
C ASP A 66 -19.91 -15.07 -11.53
N VAL A 67 -19.70 -13.96 -12.20
CA VAL A 67 -20.40 -12.69 -11.93
C VAL A 67 -21.92 -12.85 -12.04
N ALA A 68 -22.41 -13.54 -13.06
CA ALA A 68 -23.84 -13.78 -13.27
C ALA A 68 -24.46 -14.64 -12.17
N LEU A 69 -23.69 -15.58 -11.61
CA LEU A 69 -24.12 -16.42 -10.48
C LEU A 69 -24.14 -15.68 -9.13
N HIS A 70 -23.62 -14.44 -9.09
CA HIS A 70 -23.59 -13.60 -7.89
C HIS A 70 -24.42 -12.31 -8.02
N PRO A 71 -25.76 -12.40 -8.27
CA PRO A 71 -26.59 -11.23 -8.55
C PRO A 71 -26.62 -10.21 -7.41
N GLY A 72 -26.50 -10.65 -6.17
CA GLY A 72 -26.41 -9.76 -5.01
C GLY A 72 -25.15 -8.87 -5.03
N TRP A 73 -24.02 -9.39 -5.52
CA TRP A 73 -22.81 -8.61 -5.70
C TRP A 73 -22.95 -7.59 -6.85
N VAL A 74 -23.51 -8.05 -7.97
CA VAL A 74 -23.79 -7.17 -9.15
C VAL A 74 -24.68 -6.00 -8.74
N TRP A 75 -25.75 -6.27 -8.00
CA TRP A 75 -26.68 -5.25 -7.53
C TRP A 75 -26.04 -4.24 -6.59
N ARG A 76 -25.24 -4.70 -5.62
CA ARG A 76 -24.60 -3.84 -4.62
C ARG A 76 -23.38 -3.09 -5.14
N THR A 77 -22.64 -3.65 -6.10
CA THR A 77 -21.34 -3.12 -6.54
C THR A 77 -21.40 -2.48 -7.93
N LEU A 78 -21.95 -3.17 -8.92
CA LEU A 78 -21.92 -2.67 -10.29
C LEU A 78 -23.09 -1.72 -10.61
N LYS A 79 -24.30 -2.00 -10.09
CA LYS A 79 -25.47 -1.16 -10.38
C LYS A 79 -25.33 0.29 -9.89
N PRO A 80 -24.85 0.56 -8.65
CA PRO A 80 -24.73 1.93 -8.16
C PRO A 80 -23.61 2.74 -8.84
N ALA A 81 -22.45 2.12 -9.12
CA ALA A 81 -21.24 2.81 -9.55
C ALA A 81 -20.84 2.55 -11.02
N GLY A 82 -21.45 1.53 -11.64
CA GLY A 82 -21.06 1.07 -12.97
C GLY A 82 -19.69 0.39 -13.00
N MET A 83 -19.09 0.29 -14.19
CA MET A 83 -17.74 -0.27 -14.33
C MET A 83 -16.71 0.62 -13.61
N PRO A 84 -15.79 0.01 -12.82
CA PRO A 84 -14.76 0.76 -12.12
C PRO A 84 -13.86 1.57 -13.04
N GLY A 85 -13.40 2.72 -12.57
CA GLY A 85 -12.44 3.59 -13.25
C GLY A 85 -11.52 4.27 -12.25
N PHE A 86 -10.55 5.01 -12.75
CA PHE A 86 -9.60 5.76 -11.92
C PHE A 86 -10.11 7.17 -11.66
N GLY A 87 -10.93 7.34 -10.62
CA GLY A 87 -11.61 8.60 -10.31
C GLY A 87 -10.69 9.82 -10.26
N ASN A 88 -9.54 9.69 -9.61
CA ASN A 88 -8.55 10.77 -9.49
C ASN A 88 -7.91 11.17 -10.83
N LEU A 89 -7.85 10.26 -11.79
CA LEU A 89 -7.26 10.50 -13.11
C LEU A 89 -8.28 10.89 -14.18
N LYS A 90 -9.57 10.82 -13.87
CA LYS A 90 -10.65 11.11 -14.82
C LYS A 90 -10.46 12.41 -15.62
N PRO A 91 -10.01 13.54 -15.02
CA PRO A 91 -9.79 14.79 -15.78
C PRO A 91 -8.70 14.71 -16.85
N TYR A 92 -7.77 13.75 -16.71
CA TYR A 92 -6.56 13.64 -17.56
C TYR A 92 -6.64 12.47 -18.56
N VAL A 93 -7.71 11.69 -18.49
CA VAL A 93 -7.88 10.48 -19.31
C VAL A 93 -8.92 10.75 -20.39
N PRO A 94 -8.66 10.42 -21.68
CA PRO A 94 -9.64 10.51 -22.74
C PRO A 94 -10.95 9.80 -22.39
N ALA A 95 -12.08 10.37 -22.76
CA ALA A 95 -13.41 9.91 -22.34
C ALA A 95 -13.68 8.42 -22.66
N ASP A 96 -13.19 7.94 -23.79
CA ASP A 96 -13.27 6.55 -24.25
C ASP A 96 -12.41 5.57 -23.41
N LYS A 97 -11.43 6.09 -22.63
CA LYS A 97 -10.49 5.31 -21.82
C LYS A 97 -10.68 5.48 -20.31
N GLN A 98 -11.75 6.10 -19.86
CA GLN A 98 -11.94 6.40 -18.43
C GLN A 98 -12.36 5.19 -17.58
N ARG A 99 -12.84 4.09 -18.18
CA ARG A 99 -13.40 2.95 -17.46
C ARG A 99 -12.85 1.61 -17.96
N GLY A 100 -12.90 0.61 -17.09
CA GLY A 100 -12.58 -0.77 -17.40
C GLY A 100 -11.17 -0.97 -17.94
N ALA A 101 -11.02 -1.82 -18.93
CA ALA A 101 -9.74 -2.19 -19.54
C ALA A 101 -9.00 -1.00 -20.18
N GLY A 102 -9.73 -0.05 -20.75
CA GLY A 102 -9.16 1.17 -21.34
C GLY A 102 -8.46 2.03 -20.29
N GLY A 103 -9.12 2.24 -19.16
CA GLY A 103 -8.55 3.00 -18.04
C GLY A 103 -7.31 2.37 -17.43
N ALA A 104 -7.35 1.06 -17.21
CA ALA A 104 -6.21 0.33 -16.64
C ALA A 104 -4.99 0.35 -17.56
N SER A 105 -5.20 0.13 -18.86
CA SER A 105 -4.12 0.18 -19.87
C SER A 105 -3.55 1.60 -20.02
N TYR A 106 -4.42 2.61 -20.02
CA TYR A 106 -3.99 4.00 -20.10
C TYR A 106 -3.16 4.37 -18.88
N PHE A 107 -3.64 4.09 -17.66
CA PHE A 107 -2.91 4.36 -16.41
C PHE A 107 -1.53 3.69 -16.42
N SER A 108 -1.47 2.41 -16.79
CA SER A 108 -0.21 1.67 -16.89
C SER A 108 0.79 2.34 -17.84
N ALA A 109 0.32 2.83 -18.98
CA ALA A 109 1.16 3.51 -19.97
C ALA A 109 1.66 4.89 -19.50
N GLN A 110 0.97 5.52 -18.54
CA GLN A 110 1.35 6.83 -17.99
C GLN A 110 2.33 6.74 -16.83
N MET A 111 2.58 5.56 -16.25
CA MET A 111 3.56 5.40 -15.17
C MET A 111 4.96 5.85 -15.61
N ASP A 112 5.64 6.64 -14.78
CA ASP A 112 7.02 7.03 -15.08
C ASP A 112 7.99 5.90 -14.69
N THR A 113 8.46 5.20 -15.71
CA THR A 113 9.42 4.09 -15.54
C THR A 113 10.87 4.57 -15.31
N ARG A 114 11.10 5.88 -15.33
CA ARG A 114 12.41 6.52 -15.10
C ARG A 114 12.50 7.16 -13.72
N LEU A 115 11.56 6.80 -12.81
CA LEU A 115 11.58 7.28 -11.44
C LEU A 115 12.95 7.09 -10.80
N ASN A 116 13.49 8.17 -10.25
CA ASN A 116 14.81 8.22 -9.61
C ASN A 116 14.80 9.16 -8.40
N TRP A 117 15.92 9.29 -7.70
CA TRP A 117 16.04 10.12 -6.51
C TRP A 117 15.86 11.63 -6.79
N GLU A 118 16.19 12.11 -7.99
CA GLU A 118 15.93 13.50 -8.41
C GLU A 118 14.43 13.76 -8.51
N THR A 119 13.67 12.79 -9.02
CA THR A 119 12.20 12.87 -9.07
C THR A 119 11.62 12.94 -7.66
N LEU A 120 12.17 12.19 -6.71
CA LEU A 120 11.72 12.24 -5.31
C LEU A 120 12.05 13.58 -4.66
N ARG A 121 13.24 14.15 -4.89
CA ARG A 121 13.58 15.52 -4.44
C ARG A 121 12.67 16.58 -5.06
N TRP A 122 12.31 16.43 -6.33
CA TRP A 122 11.33 17.30 -6.97
C TRP A 122 9.94 17.15 -6.30
N ILE A 123 9.46 15.94 -6.01
CA ILE A 123 8.21 15.74 -5.28
C ILE A 123 8.28 16.38 -3.89
N ARG A 124 9.41 16.23 -3.18
CA ARG A 124 9.63 16.89 -1.89
C ARG A 124 9.46 18.41 -1.99
N SER A 125 10.00 19.04 -3.04
CA SER A 125 9.84 20.50 -3.25
C SER A 125 8.38 20.92 -3.49
N GLN A 126 7.54 20.02 -3.99
CA GLN A 126 6.12 20.27 -4.25
C GLN A 126 5.23 19.96 -3.05
N TRP A 127 5.71 19.18 -2.06
CA TRP A 127 4.91 18.72 -0.92
C TRP A 127 5.51 19.18 0.41
N GLN A 128 4.73 19.94 1.19
CA GLN A 128 5.19 20.51 2.47
C GLN A 128 4.82 19.63 3.70
N GLY A 129 3.89 18.69 3.55
CA GLY A 129 3.50 17.76 4.61
C GLY A 129 4.47 16.59 4.76
N ALA A 130 4.14 15.61 5.58
CA ALA A 130 4.94 14.39 5.74
C ALA A 130 5.05 13.64 4.41
N LEU A 131 6.27 13.21 4.06
CA LEU A 131 6.59 12.43 2.85
C LEU A 131 7.13 11.06 3.24
N LEU A 132 6.43 10.01 2.84
CA LEU A 132 6.85 8.63 3.02
C LEU A 132 7.21 8.00 1.67
N ILE A 133 8.34 7.30 1.60
CA ILE A 133 8.74 6.54 0.42
C ILE A 133 8.44 5.07 0.67
N LYS A 134 7.56 4.49 -0.16
CA LYS A 134 7.06 3.12 -0.03
C LYS A 134 7.65 2.20 -1.10
N GLY A 135 8.06 1.01 -0.67
CA GLY A 135 8.67 0.01 -1.56
C GLY A 135 10.17 -0.14 -1.35
N ILE A 136 10.66 0.27 -0.19
CA ILE A 136 12.07 0.17 0.20
C ILE A 136 12.32 -1.23 0.77
N LEU A 137 13.38 -1.89 0.29
CA LEU A 137 13.85 -3.19 0.78
C LEU A 137 15.38 -3.25 0.92
N ALA A 138 16.12 -2.34 0.25
CA ALA A 138 17.56 -2.25 0.38
C ALA A 138 17.95 -1.23 1.45
N PRO A 139 18.92 -1.54 2.33
CA PRO A 139 19.41 -0.60 3.35
C PRO A 139 19.94 0.71 2.75
N GLU A 140 20.63 0.65 1.64
CA GLU A 140 21.17 1.81 0.93
C GLU A 140 20.07 2.73 0.41
N ASP A 141 18.99 2.14 -0.12
CA ASP A 141 17.81 2.89 -0.58
C ASP A 141 17.09 3.58 0.59
N ALA A 142 17.08 2.97 1.77
CA ALA A 142 16.53 3.60 2.97
C ALA A 142 17.30 4.89 3.33
N GLN A 143 18.65 4.85 3.30
CA GLN A 143 19.47 6.05 3.52
C GLN A 143 19.24 7.11 2.45
N LEU A 144 19.19 6.71 1.18
CA LEU A 144 18.95 7.62 0.05
C LEU A 144 17.54 8.24 0.11
N ALA A 145 16.54 7.53 0.61
CA ALA A 145 15.19 8.06 0.83
C ALA A 145 15.22 9.23 1.82
N PHE A 146 15.84 9.04 2.99
CA PHE A 146 16.00 10.12 3.98
C PHE A 146 16.86 11.27 3.46
N ALA A 147 17.98 10.98 2.77
CA ALA A 147 18.82 11.99 2.14
C ALA A 147 18.11 12.78 1.02
N SER A 148 17.05 12.21 0.44
CA SER A 148 16.19 12.86 -0.55
C SER A 148 15.03 13.65 0.06
N GLY A 149 14.96 13.76 1.40
CA GLY A 149 13.99 14.56 2.14
C GLY A 149 12.73 13.81 2.55
N ALA A 150 12.75 12.48 2.59
CA ALA A 150 11.67 11.70 3.18
C ALA A 150 11.63 11.88 4.70
N ASP A 151 10.42 12.00 5.26
CA ASP A 151 10.19 12.02 6.71
C ASP A 151 10.07 10.59 7.27
N GLY A 152 9.88 9.60 6.41
CA GLY A 152 9.82 8.19 6.77
C GLY A 152 9.81 7.29 5.55
N ILE A 153 9.93 6.00 5.80
CA ILE A 153 9.90 4.95 4.76
C ILE A 153 8.87 3.88 5.10
N VAL A 154 8.38 3.19 4.07
CA VAL A 154 7.54 2.00 4.22
C VAL A 154 8.28 0.83 3.58
N LEU A 155 8.73 -0.11 4.40
CA LEU A 155 9.31 -1.36 3.93
C LEU A 155 8.23 -2.22 3.32
N SER A 156 8.40 -2.58 2.05
CA SER A 156 7.34 -3.22 1.28
C SER A 156 7.89 -3.99 0.08
N ASN A 157 7.44 -5.22 -0.12
CA ASN A 157 7.55 -5.93 -1.39
C ASN A 157 6.21 -5.93 -2.17
N HIS A 158 5.33 -4.96 -1.86
CA HIS A 158 4.00 -4.85 -2.47
C HIS A 158 3.11 -6.09 -2.25
N GLY A 159 3.37 -6.84 -1.18
CA GLY A 159 2.68 -8.10 -0.89
C GLY A 159 2.99 -9.23 -1.87
N GLY A 160 4.20 -9.25 -2.45
CA GLY A 160 4.63 -10.20 -3.46
C GLY A 160 3.96 -10.00 -4.83
N ARG A 161 3.42 -8.80 -5.10
CA ARG A 161 2.60 -8.54 -6.31
C ARG A 161 3.39 -7.87 -7.45
N GLN A 162 4.64 -7.48 -7.21
CA GLN A 162 5.49 -6.80 -8.19
C GLN A 162 6.66 -7.70 -8.63
N LEU A 163 7.74 -7.77 -7.90
CA LEU A 163 8.83 -8.68 -8.17
C LEU A 163 8.62 -9.96 -7.35
N ASP A 164 8.38 -11.07 -8.01
CA ASP A 164 8.31 -12.37 -7.35
C ASP A 164 9.70 -12.82 -6.87
N GLY A 165 9.75 -13.47 -5.71
CA GLY A 165 11.03 -13.86 -5.10
C GLY A 165 11.81 -12.72 -4.44
N SER A 166 11.25 -11.50 -4.36
CA SER A 166 11.86 -10.43 -3.56
C SER A 166 11.83 -10.78 -2.06
N VAL A 167 12.83 -10.28 -1.33
CA VAL A 167 12.96 -10.50 0.12
C VAL A 167 11.72 -10.01 0.87
N SER A 168 11.42 -10.63 2.00
CA SER A 168 10.37 -10.18 2.90
C SER A 168 10.76 -8.85 3.56
N ALA A 169 9.82 -7.91 3.64
CA ALA A 169 10.04 -6.66 4.34
C ALA A 169 10.42 -6.86 5.83
N LEU A 170 9.93 -7.95 6.44
CA LEU A 170 10.22 -8.28 7.84
C LEU A 170 11.68 -8.74 8.02
N GLU A 171 12.28 -9.38 7.02
CA GLU A 171 13.67 -9.85 7.08
C GLU A 171 14.67 -8.70 7.04
N VAL A 172 14.40 -7.66 6.25
CA VAL A 172 15.28 -6.50 6.10
C VAL A 172 15.08 -5.43 7.18
N LEU A 173 13.98 -5.50 7.92
CA LEU A 173 13.63 -4.49 8.93
C LEU A 173 14.71 -4.31 10.01
N PRO A 174 15.30 -5.35 10.64
CA PRO A 174 16.30 -5.16 11.70
C PRO A 174 17.55 -4.44 11.20
N GLU A 175 18.02 -4.78 10.00
CA GLU A 175 19.20 -4.17 9.39
C GLU A 175 18.93 -2.69 9.05
N ILE A 176 17.81 -2.40 8.42
CA ILE A 176 17.42 -1.03 8.06
C ILE A 176 17.19 -0.19 9.33
N ARG A 177 16.56 -0.74 10.36
CA ARG A 177 16.39 -0.04 11.64
C ARG A 177 17.74 0.29 12.28
N LYS A 178 18.67 -0.66 12.30
CA LYS A 178 20.03 -0.43 12.81
C LYS A 178 20.75 0.67 12.03
N LEU A 179 20.63 0.67 10.71
CA LEU A 179 21.29 1.62 9.82
C LEU A 179 20.72 3.05 9.95
N CYS A 180 19.40 3.16 9.98
CA CYS A 180 18.70 4.46 10.02
C CYS A 180 18.56 5.04 11.44
N GLY A 181 18.79 4.23 12.48
CA GLY A 181 18.71 4.64 13.88
C GLY A 181 17.27 4.67 14.44
N SER A 182 17.17 4.90 15.75
CA SER A 182 15.90 4.83 16.48
C SER A 182 14.92 5.96 16.18
N GLN A 183 15.41 7.09 15.64
CA GLN A 183 14.59 8.26 15.33
C GLN A 183 13.97 8.23 13.94
N ALA A 184 14.44 7.34 13.07
CA ALA A 184 13.88 7.18 11.73
C ALA A 184 12.47 6.60 11.80
N THR A 185 11.52 7.21 11.09
CA THR A 185 10.16 6.66 10.96
C THR A 185 10.16 5.53 9.93
N ILE A 186 9.95 4.29 10.40
CA ILE A 186 9.92 3.09 9.58
C ILE A 186 8.59 2.36 9.75
N LEU A 187 7.77 2.42 8.71
CA LEU A 187 6.56 1.63 8.61
C LEU A 187 6.84 0.37 7.80
N ILE A 188 5.95 -0.60 7.92
CA ILE A 188 6.08 -1.87 7.19
C ILE A 188 4.72 -2.35 6.68
N ASP A 189 4.71 -2.96 5.52
CA ASP A 189 3.57 -3.73 5.04
C ASP A 189 4.02 -5.08 4.44
N SER A 190 3.13 -5.72 3.74
CA SER A 190 3.32 -7.01 3.06
C SER A 190 3.19 -8.24 3.97
N GLY A 191 2.19 -9.03 3.69
CA GLY A 191 2.01 -10.34 4.29
C GLY A 191 1.28 -10.35 5.64
N PHE A 192 1.07 -9.26 6.30
CA PHE A 192 0.42 -9.19 7.62
C PHE A 192 -1.03 -9.69 7.56
N ARG A 193 -1.35 -10.71 8.35
CA ARG A 193 -2.65 -11.37 8.41
C ARG A 193 -3.17 -11.55 9.83
N ARG A 194 -2.29 -11.59 10.82
CA ARG A 194 -2.58 -11.89 12.22
C ARG A 194 -2.00 -10.80 13.12
N GLY A 195 -2.58 -10.64 14.32
CA GLY A 195 -2.03 -9.74 15.32
C GLY A 195 -0.62 -10.11 15.76
N THR A 196 -0.28 -11.40 15.76
CA THR A 196 1.09 -11.86 16.04
C THR A 196 2.11 -11.36 15.01
N ASP A 197 1.72 -11.21 13.74
CA ASP A 197 2.62 -10.65 12.72
C ASP A 197 2.91 -9.18 13.02
N VAL A 198 1.89 -8.43 13.45
CA VAL A 198 2.02 -7.02 13.86
C VAL A 198 2.96 -6.90 15.05
N VAL A 199 2.77 -7.71 16.10
CA VAL A 199 3.63 -7.70 17.30
C VAL A 199 5.09 -8.02 16.96
N LYS A 200 5.34 -8.99 16.06
CA LYS A 200 6.69 -9.30 15.58
C LYS A 200 7.34 -8.12 14.88
N ALA A 201 6.61 -7.44 14.00
CA ALA A 201 7.15 -6.28 13.28
C ALA A 201 7.51 -5.13 14.24
N LEU A 202 6.64 -4.83 15.20
CA LEU A 202 6.90 -3.82 16.22
C LEU A 202 8.11 -4.22 17.08
N ALA A 203 8.22 -5.48 17.48
CA ALA A 203 9.35 -6.00 18.25
C ALA A 203 10.68 -5.95 17.48
N LEU A 204 10.65 -6.04 16.14
CA LEU A 204 11.82 -5.90 15.26
C LEU A 204 12.15 -4.44 14.93
N GLY A 205 11.35 -3.49 15.40
CA GLY A 205 11.64 -2.07 15.29
C GLY A 205 10.83 -1.29 14.26
N ALA A 206 9.71 -1.81 13.76
CA ALA A 206 8.75 -1.00 13.00
C ALA A 206 8.01 -0.05 13.95
N ASP A 207 7.71 1.17 13.48
CA ASP A 207 6.88 2.13 14.22
C ASP A 207 5.38 1.88 13.99
N ALA A 208 5.01 1.38 12.80
CA ALA A 208 3.64 1.02 12.47
C ALA A 208 3.57 -0.03 11.36
N VAL A 209 2.43 -0.71 11.27
CA VAL A 209 2.13 -1.73 10.26
C VAL A 209 0.96 -1.29 9.41
N LEU A 210 1.09 -1.40 8.08
CA LEU A 210 0.01 -1.13 7.15
C LEU A 210 -0.66 -2.46 6.73
N LEU A 211 -1.98 -2.46 6.71
CA LEU A 211 -2.79 -3.63 6.38
C LEU A 211 -3.47 -3.44 5.02
N GLY A 212 -3.22 -4.34 4.08
CA GLY A 212 -3.84 -4.35 2.76
C GLY A 212 -4.96 -5.38 2.65
N ARG A 213 -4.62 -6.59 2.22
CA ARG A 213 -5.58 -7.67 1.91
C ARG A 213 -6.54 -8.04 3.03
N PRO A 214 -6.19 -8.07 4.33
CA PRO A 214 -7.17 -8.33 5.38
C PRO A 214 -8.35 -7.35 5.34
N MET A 215 -8.07 -6.06 5.14
CA MET A 215 -9.12 -5.04 5.03
C MET A 215 -9.96 -5.22 3.76
N LEU A 216 -9.30 -5.54 2.62
CA LEU A 216 -10.01 -5.80 1.36
C LEU A 216 -10.94 -7.00 1.46
N TYR A 217 -10.56 -8.08 2.16
CA TYR A 217 -11.43 -9.22 2.39
C TYR A 217 -12.63 -8.85 3.27
N GLY A 218 -12.41 -8.02 4.28
CA GLY A 218 -13.50 -7.48 5.10
C GLY A 218 -14.49 -6.67 4.26
N VAL A 219 -13.99 -5.74 3.44
CA VAL A 219 -14.82 -4.94 2.52
C VAL A 219 -15.59 -5.84 1.55
N ALA A 220 -14.95 -6.85 0.97
CA ALA A 220 -15.59 -7.76 0.02
C ALA A 220 -16.71 -8.58 0.68
N ALA A 221 -16.54 -8.98 1.95
CA ALA A 221 -17.52 -9.78 2.68
C ALA A 221 -18.74 -8.95 3.12
N ALA A 222 -18.56 -7.76 3.70
CA ALA A 222 -19.62 -7.00 4.33
C ALA A 222 -19.44 -5.47 4.28
N GLY A 223 -18.74 -4.93 3.26
CA GLY A 223 -18.53 -3.49 3.12
C GLY A 223 -17.78 -2.89 4.30
N GLU A 224 -18.22 -1.72 4.77
CA GLU A 224 -17.61 -0.98 5.88
C GLU A 224 -17.58 -1.82 7.18
N ALA A 225 -18.71 -2.44 7.54
CA ALA A 225 -18.80 -3.29 8.73
C ALA A 225 -17.82 -4.48 8.68
N GLY A 226 -17.59 -5.04 7.49
CA GLY A 226 -16.61 -6.11 7.29
C GLY A 226 -15.18 -5.63 7.46
N ALA A 227 -14.84 -4.43 6.96
CA ALA A 227 -13.52 -3.82 7.17
C ALA A 227 -13.28 -3.54 8.65
N GLN A 228 -14.26 -2.94 9.32
CA GLN A 228 -14.20 -2.70 10.76
C GLN A 228 -13.98 -3.99 11.53
N ARG A 229 -14.75 -5.03 11.24
CA ARG A 229 -14.62 -6.34 11.90
C ARG A 229 -13.24 -6.97 11.67
N ALA A 230 -12.71 -6.88 10.47
CA ALA A 230 -11.36 -7.38 10.16
C ALA A 230 -10.28 -6.66 10.98
N LEU A 231 -10.39 -5.34 11.14
CA LEU A 231 -9.49 -4.55 11.97
C LEU A 231 -9.61 -4.94 13.45
N GLU A 232 -10.84 -5.04 13.97
CA GLU A 232 -11.10 -5.46 15.35
C GLU A 232 -10.48 -6.82 15.67
N ILE A 233 -10.60 -7.80 14.76
CA ILE A 233 -9.99 -9.12 14.95
C ILE A 233 -8.48 -9.00 15.10
N ILE A 234 -7.81 -8.24 14.24
CA ILE A 234 -6.35 -8.06 14.30
C ILE A 234 -5.95 -7.34 15.60
N LEU A 235 -6.68 -6.29 15.99
CA LEU A 235 -6.40 -5.56 17.24
C LEU A 235 -6.57 -6.44 18.48
N GLN A 236 -7.64 -7.26 18.52
CA GLN A 236 -7.85 -8.24 19.61
C GLN A 236 -6.73 -9.28 19.66
N GLU A 237 -6.21 -9.71 18.52
CA GLU A 237 -5.07 -10.63 18.47
C GLU A 237 -3.77 -9.96 18.94
N VAL A 238 -3.55 -8.69 18.60
CA VAL A 238 -2.41 -7.89 19.13
C VAL A 238 -2.49 -7.80 20.64
N ASP A 239 -3.64 -7.38 21.18
CA ASP A 239 -3.87 -7.23 22.62
C ASP A 239 -3.63 -8.55 23.36
N ARG A 240 -4.23 -9.65 22.87
CA ARG A 240 -4.04 -10.99 23.45
C ARG A 240 -2.59 -11.44 23.39
N THR A 241 -1.88 -11.18 22.30
CA THR A 241 -0.47 -11.55 22.15
C THR A 241 0.38 -10.76 23.15
N MET A 242 0.15 -9.46 23.26
CA MET A 242 0.85 -8.62 24.23
C MET A 242 0.59 -9.08 25.67
N ALA A 243 -0.65 -9.40 26.02
CA ALA A 243 -1.00 -9.93 27.32
C ALA A 243 -0.25 -11.23 27.65
N GLN A 244 -0.14 -12.16 26.68
CA GLN A 244 0.60 -13.41 26.84
C GLN A 244 2.12 -13.20 26.97
N LEU A 245 2.65 -12.13 26.40
CA LEU A 245 4.05 -11.72 26.55
C LEU A 245 4.32 -10.91 27.82
N GLY A 246 3.29 -10.57 28.61
CA GLY A 246 3.40 -9.72 29.78
C GLY A 246 3.67 -8.24 29.47
N CYS A 247 3.38 -7.80 28.24
CA CYS A 247 3.58 -6.43 27.78
C CYS A 247 2.29 -5.62 27.90
N THR A 248 2.32 -4.53 28.66
CA THR A 248 1.19 -3.60 28.86
C THR A 248 1.24 -2.40 27.89
N SER A 249 2.33 -2.24 27.15
CA SER A 249 2.52 -1.18 26.16
C SER A 249 3.33 -1.69 24.98
N VAL A 250 3.00 -1.23 23.76
CA VAL A 250 3.77 -1.52 22.54
C VAL A 250 5.24 -1.08 22.66
N ARG A 251 5.55 -0.11 23.53
CA ARG A 251 6.92 0.35 23.79
C ARG A 251 7.79 -0.68 24.52
N GLN A 252 7.19 -1.71 25.09
CA GLN A 252 7.90 -2.82 25.73
C GLN A 252 8.27 -3.92 24.75
N LEU A 253 7.71 -3.87 23.53
CA LEU A 253 8.05 -4.82 22.48
C LEU A 253 9.47 -4.56 21.98
N GLY A 254 10.25 -5.61 21.90
CA GLY A 254 11.63 -5.54 21.44
C GLY A 254 12.17 -6.90 21.00
N PRO A 255 13.37 -6.93 20.39
CA PRO A 255 13.97 -8.15 19.86
C PRO A 255 14.17 -9.25 20.91
N HIS A 256 14.26 -8.90 22.20
CA HIS A 256 14.38 -9.86 23.31
C HIS A 256 13.19 -10.79 23.46
N LEU A 257 12.02 -10.43 22.91
CA LEU A 257 10.81 -11.26 22.89
C LEU A 257 10.79 -12.27 21.74
N LEU A 258 11.75 -12.18 20.83
CA LEU A 258 11.81 -12.99 19.62
C LEU A 258 12.98 -13.97 19.72
N ARG A 259 12.71 -15.24 19.38
CA ARG A 259 13.78 -16.22 19.14
C ARG A 259 14.07 -16.27 17.64
N GLN A 260 15.26 -15.82 17.26
CA GLN A 260 15.75 -16.06 15.91
C GLN A 260 16.07 -17.55 15.77
N GLN A 261 15.49 -18.22 14.80
CA GLN A 261 15.97 -19.54 14.41
C GLN A 261 17.18 -19.33 13.49
N PRO A 262 18.33 -19.95 13.79
CA PRO A 262 19.41 -20.00 12.80
C PRO A 262 18.88 -20.79 11.59
N TYR A 263 19.04 -20.23 10.42
CA TYR A 263 18.76 -20.90 9.15
C TYR A 263 19.84 -21.97 8.90
#